data_09e01fda8557b231e9853a0583aa24d3
#
_entry.id   09e01fda8557b231e9853a0583aa24d3
#
_cell.length_a   1.000
_cell.length_b   1.000
_cell.length_c   1.000
_cell.angle_alpha   90.00
_cell.angle_beta   90.00
_cell.angle_gamma   90.00
#
_symmetry.space_group_name_H-M   'P 1'
#
loop_
_entity.id
_entity.type
_entity.pdbx_description
1 polymer ?
#
loop_
_entity_poly.entity_id
_entity_poly.type
_entity_poly.pdbx_seq_one_letter_code
_entity_poly.pdbx_strand_id
1 'polypeptide(L)'
;DTMGLDIGSAMLKWVIFGPGDVYYELKNYAIAAIPQCLDYKQVKDVSRMVAILKRTLLEKTRVKNCVLNIPDHLVCSKWIQIDHSAYENLDEIIAILAEQSIPYPLKDLYFDYQRFYPAQQNQDNFKVLLAACRKEHLDFRLDIVHQANLTPIAVELSSQAIVRANYYFYPENRYENRMFL
;
A
#
# COMPACT_ATOMS: atom_id res chain seq x y z
N ASP A 1 15.18 -9.84 -4.65
CA ASP A 1 14.89 -9.19 -3.36
C ASP A 1 14.00 -7.98 -3.57
N THR A 2 13.05 -7.79 -2.69
CA THR A 2 12.13 -6.66 -2.68
C THR A 2 12.10 -6.05 -1.28
N MET A 3 12.01 -4.72 -1.24
CA MET A 3 11.89 -3.97 0.01
C MET A 3 10.43 -3.63 0.28
N GLY A 4 9.93 -3.91 1.48
CA GLY A 4 8.74 -3.28 2.01
C GLY A 4 9.14 -2.01 2.77
N LEU A 5 8.52 -0.88 2.48
CA LEU A 5 8.85 0.43 3.08
C LEU A 5 7.61 1.06 3.70
N ASP A 6 7.65 1.27 5.00
CA ASP A 6 6.63 1.97 5.79
C ASP A 6 7.13 3.37 6.18
N ILE A 7 6.48 4.39 5.62
CA ILE A 7 6.69 5.81 5.97
C ILE A 7 5.54 6.23 6.88
N GLY A 8 5.71 5.98 8.17
CA GLY A 8 4.74 6.36 9.19
C GLY A 8 4.89 7.81 9.66
N SER A 9 4.10 8.22 10.65
CA SER A 9 4.14 9.58 11.24
C SER A 9 5.31 9.79 12.21
N ALA A 10 5.75 8.73 12.90
CA ALA A 10 6.80 8.79 13.91
C ALA A 10 8.03 7.94 13.56
N MET A 11 7.87 6.95 12.72
CA MET A 11 8.90 5.98 12.36
C MET A 11 8.92 5.72 10.87
N LEU A 12 10.12 5.63 10.30
CA LEU A 12 10.37 5.04 9.00
C LEU A 12 10.88 3.62 9.24
N LYS A 13 10.29 2.65 8.59
CA LYS A 13 10.68 1.25 8.71
C LYS A 13 10.81 0.64 7.33
N TRP A 14 11.78 -0.23 7.16
CA TRP A 14 11.86 -1.04 5.96
C TRP A 14 12.34 -2.46 6.28
N VAL A 15 11.94 -3.38 5.44
CA VAL A 15 12.28 -4.79 5.50
C VAL A 15 12.62 -5.29 4.11
N ILE A 16 13.62 -6.15 3.98
CA ILE A 16 13.98 -6.80 2.72
C ILE A 16 13.76 -8.29 2.86
N PHE A 17 12.92 -8.81 1.98
CA PHE A 17 12.75 -10.23 1.77
C PHE A 17 13.38 -10.64 0.43
N GLY A 18 13.99 -11.80 0.44
CA GLY A 18 14.53 -12.45 -0.73
C GLY A 18 14.16 -13.93 -0.79
N PRO A 19 14.42 -14.61 -1.90
CA PRO A 19 14.17 -16.03 -2.01
C PRO A 19 14.96 -16.80 -0.95
N GLY A 20 14.30 -17.74 -0.31
CA GLY A 20 14.87 -18.78 0.54
C GLY A 20 14.62 -20.16 -0.08
N ASP A 21 15.06 -21.22 0.59
CA ASP A 21 14.95 -22.58 0.06
C ASP A 21 13.48 -23.07 -0.07
N VAL A 22 12.61 -22.65 0.85
CA VAL A 22 11.19 -23.05 0.89
C VAL A 22 10.26 -21.83 0.91
N TYR A 23 10.66 -20.77 1.58
CA TYR A 23 9.90 -19.55 1.78
C TYR A 23 10.78 -18.34 1.53
N TYR A 24 10.16 -17.15 1.48
CA TYR A 24 10.92 -15.90 1.51
C TYR A 24 11.62 -15.75 2.86
N GLU A 25 12.87 -15.31 2.81
CA GLU A 25 13.69 -15.07 3.98
C GLU A 25 13.86 -13.58 4.23
N LEU A 26 13.84 -13.21 5.51
CA LEU A 26 14.23 -11.89 5.95
C LEU A 26 15.74 -11.69 5.74
N LYS A 27 16.12 -10.82 4.83
CA LYS A 27 17.52 -10.53 4.51
C LYS A 27 18.06 -9.36 5.33
N ASN A 28 17.26 -8.31 5.52
CA ASN A 28 17.66 -7.14 6.29
C ASN A 28 16.43 -6.31 6.71
N TYR A 29 16.61 -5.43 7.70
CA TYR A 29 15.60 -4.46 8.12
C TYR A 29 16.22 -3.26 8.82
N ALA A 30 15.48 -2.16 8.91
CA ALA A 30 15.80 -1.03 9.78
C ALA A 30 14.55 -0.31 10.27
N ILE A 31 14.71 0.36 11.40
CA ILE A 31 13.72 1.27 11.98
C ILE A 31 14.46 2.56 12.32
N ALA A 32 13.90 3.70 11.92
CA ALA A 32 14.44 5.02 12.23
C ALA A 32 13.34 5.96 12.70
N ALA A 33 13.63 6.74 13.73
CA ALA A 33 12.71 7.77 14.20
C ALA A 33 12.62 8.91 13.17
N ILE A 34 11.42 9.42 12.97
CA ILE A 34 11.11 10.60 12.19
C ILE A 34 10.95 11.77 13.17
N PRO A 35 11.61 12.91 12.96
CA PRO A 35 11.40 14.09 13.80
C PRO A 35 9.92 14.53 13.80
N GLN A 36 9.39 14.84 14.97
CA GLN A 36 7.96 15.14 15.20
C GLN A 36 7.40 16.39 14.50
N CYS A 37 8.22 17.12 13.75
CA CYS A 37 7.84 18.40 13.13
C CYS A 37 7.69 18.30 11.61
N LEU A 38 7.38 17.14 11.06
CA LEU A 38 7.23 17.00 9.61
C LEU A 38 5.85 17.49 9.16
N ASP A 39 5.86 18.57 8.39
CA ASP A 39 4.70 18.96 7.59
C ASP A 39 4.85 18.30 6.21
N TYR A 40 4.03 17.30 5.94
CA TYR A 40 4.02 16.52 4.69
C TYR A 40 3.84 17.37 3.41
N LYS A 41 3.62 18.67 3.55
CA LYS A 41 3.47 19.63 2.44
C LYS A 41 4.74 20.40 2.13
N GLN A 42 5.82 20.25 2.92
CA GLN A 42 7.03 21.03 2.71
C GLN A 42 8.13 20.21 2.01
N VAL A 43 8.71 20.79 0.96
CA VAL A 43 9.86 20.20 0.23
C VAL A 43 11.03 19.85 1.17
N LYS A 44 11.23 20.65 2.23
CA LYS A 44 12.28 20.40 3.24
C LYS A 44 12.08 19.06 3.96
N ASP A 45 10.85 18.62 4.11
CA ASP A 45 10.53 17.39 4.80
C ASP A 45 10.77 16.17 3.92
N VAL A 46 10.57 16.27 2.60
CA VAL A 46 11.01 15.25 1.65
C VAL A 46 12.52 15.02 1.77
N SER A 47 13.31 16.10 1.71
CA SER A 47 14.77 15.99 1.81
C SER A 47 15.25 15.37 3.12
N ARG A 48 14.60 15.68 4.24
CA ARG A 48 14.89 15.07 5.54
C ARG A 48 14.57 13.58 5.55
N MET A 49 13.40 13.20 5.00
CA MET A 49 13.01 11.80 4.90
C MET A 49 13.95 11.01 4.01
N VAL A 50 14.35 11.58 2.87
CA VAL A 50 15.37 11.01 1.98
C VAL A 50 16.70 10.80 2.71
N ALA A 51 17.15 11.77 3.51
CA ALA A 51 18.39 11.65 4.28
C ALA A 51 18.31 10.52 5.33
N ILE A 52 17.17 10.41 6.04
CA ILE A 52 16.91 9.32 6.99
C ILE A 52 16.93 7.98 6.27
N LEU A 53 16.18 7.85 5.18
CA LEU A 53 16.09 6.62 4.41
C LEU A 53 17.47 6.22 3.87
N LYS A 54 18.18 7.12 3.21
CA LYS A 54 19.53 6.86 2.70
C LYS A 54 20.48 6.43 3.80
N ARG A 55 20.46 7.09 4.96
CA ARG A 55 21.33 6.73 6.09
C ARG A 55 21.07 5.30 6.58
N THR A 56 19.81 4.85 6.56
CA THR A 56 19.49 3.48 6.99
C THR A 56 19.79 2.43 5.92
N LEU A 57 19.83 2.84 4.64
CA LEU A 57 20.14 1.97 3.50
C LEU A 57 21.65 1.85 3.24
N LEU A 58 22.44 2.83 3.71
CA LEU A 58 23.89 2.89 3.45
C LEU A 58 24.56 1.57 3.81
N GLU A 59 25.28 1.00 2.83
CA GLU A 59 26.11 -0.22 2.92
C GLU A 59 25.34 -1.55 3.07
N LYS A 60 24.02 -1.55 3.20
CA LYS A 60 23.28 -2.75 3.59
C LYS A 60 22.52 -3.46 2.48
N THR A 61 22.30 -2.79 1.35
CA THR A 61 21.49 -3.42 0.31
C THR A 61 21.72 -2.84 -1.09
N ARG A 62 21.62 -3.74 -2.09
CA ARG A 62 21.57 -3.38 -3.53
C ARG A 62 20.14 -3.37 -4.06
N VAL A 63 19.14 -3.61 -3.21
CA VAL A 63 17.74 -3.67 -3.60
C VAL A 63 17.28 -2.29 -4.03
N LYS A 64 16.64 -2.22 -5.20
CA LYS A 64 16.06 -0.99 -5.75
C LYS A 64 14.55 -1.02 -5.73
N ASN A 65 13.94 -2.19 -5.92
CA ASN A 65 12.50 -2.32 -5.98
C ASN A 65 11.91 -2.26 -4.57
N CYS A 66 10.87 -1.43 -4.40
CA CYS A 66 10.17 -1.34 -3.14
C CYS A 66 8.65 -1.36 -3.31
N VAL A 67 7.98 -1.90 -2.30
CA VAL A 67 6.54 -1.77 -2.08
C VAL A 67 6.33 -0.75 -0.97
N LEU A 68 5.55 0.28 -1.25
CA LEU A 68 5.22 1.32 -0.30
C LEU A 68 3.92 1.00 0.42
N ASN A 69 3.80 1.40 1.67
CA ASN A 69 2.51 1.49 2.31
C ASN A 69 1.90 2.89 2.15
N ILE A 70 0.57 2.94 2.20
CA ILE A 70 -0.18 4.15 2.47
C ILE A 70 -1.07 3.91 3.71
N PRO A 71 -1.01 4.78 4.74
CA PRO A 71 -1.85 4.66 5.92
C PRO A 71 -3.33 4.75 5.59
N ASP A 72 -4.15 3.90 6.21
CA ASP A 72 -5.59 3.80 5.92
C ASP A 72 -6.35 5.11 6.15
N HIS A 73 -5.95 5.94 7.11
CA HIS A 73 -6.59 7.24 7.36
C HIS A 73 -6.37 8.27 6.24
N LEU A 74 -5.47 8.01 5.29
CA LEU A 74 -5.25 8.82 4.09
C LEU A 74 -5.99 8.27 2.86
N VAL A 75 -6.70 7.16 3.02
CA VAL A 75 -7.37 6.45 1.93
C VAL A 75 -8.86 6.39 2.21
N CYS A 76 -9.65 6.76 1.23
CA CYS A 76 -11.08 6.48 1.22
C CYS A 76 -11.28 5.10 0.59
N SER A 77 -11.72 4.13 1.37
CA SER A 77 -12.01 2.78 0.88
C SER A 77 -13.50 2.47 0.98
N LYS A 78 -14.03 1.77 -0.03
CA LYS A 78 -15.44 1.41 -0.09
C LYS A 78 -15.63 0.02 -0.69
N TRP A 79 -16.43 -0.80 -0.03
CA TRP A 79 -16.92 -2.04 -0.58
C TRP A 79 -18.12 -1.77 -1.48
N ILE A 80 -18.07 -2.28 -2.71
CA ILE A 80 -19.10 -2.13 -3.72
C ILE A 80 -19.49 -3.52 -4.19
N GLN A 81 -20.79 -3.77 -4.30
CA GLN A 81 -21.31 -4.99 -4.90
C GLN A 81 -21.63 -4.71 -6.37
N ILE A 82 -21.08 -5.53 -7.26
CA ILE A 82 -21.18 -5.37 -8.71
C ILE A 82 -21.86 -6.62 -9.30
N ASP A 83 -22.80 -6.41 -10.20
CA ASP A 83 -23.43 -7.47 -10.96
C ASP A 83 -22.46 -8.06 -11.99
N HIS A 84 -22.52 -9.37 -12.22
CA HIS A 84 -21.68 -10.04 -13.20
C HIS A 84 -21.85 -9.52 -14.63
N SER A 85 -23.03 -9.01 -14.97
CA SER A 85 -23.30 -8.40 -16.28
C SER A 85 -22.47 -7.15 -16.57
N ALA A 86 -21.97 -6.50 -15.51
CA ALA A 86 -21.14 -5.30 -15.59
C ALA A 86 -19.64 -5.59 -15.78
N TYR A 87 -19.25 -6.86 -15.90
CA TYR A 87 -17.84 -7.27 -15.91
C TYR A 87 -17.02 -6.68 -17.06
N GLU A 88 -17.62 -6.59 -18.25
CA GLU A 88 -16.94 -6.09 -19.46
C GLU A 88 -16.64 -4.59 -19.39
N ASN A 89 -17.44 -3.81 -18.63
CA ASN A 89 -17.30 -2.36 -18.49
C ASN A 89 -16.89 -1.94 -17.08
N LEU A 90 -16.24 -2.84 -16.33
CA LEU A 90 -15.98 -2.66 -14.92
C LEU A 90 -15.14 -1.39 -14.61
N ASP A 91 -14.13 -1.10 -15.39
CA ASP A 91 -13.28 0.07 -15.17
C ASP A 91 -14.07 1.40 -15.28
N GLU A 92 -14.98 1.49 -16.27
CA GLU A 92 -15.85 2.66 -16.44
C GLU A 92 -16.85 2.78 -15.29
N ILE A 93 -17.46 1.66 -14.88
CA ILE A 93 -18.41 1.61 -13.77
C ILE A 93 -17.72 2.00 -12.47
N ILE A 94 -16.52 1.49 -12.21
CA ILE A 94 -15.75 1.85 -11.01
C ILE A 94 -15.37 3.33 -11.02
N ALA A 95 -15.00 3.91 -12.16
CA ALA A 95 -14.71 5.33 -12.26
C ALA A 95 -15.93 6.19 -11.91
N ILE A 96 -17.11 5.85 -12.45
CA ILE A 96 -18.39 6.52 -12.14
C ILE A 96 -18.72 6.39 -10.65
N LEU A 97 -18.59 5.18 -10.09
CA LEU A 97 -18.89 4.92 -8.68
C LEU A 97 -17.87 5.62 -7.75
N ALA A 98 -16.62 5.74 -8.17
CA ALA A 98 -15.60 6.50 -7.45
C ALA A 98 -15.99 7.98 -7.41
N GLU A 99 -16.37 8.56 -8.54
CA GLU A 99 -16.81 9.97 -8.62
C GLU A 99 -18.03 10.27 -7.75
N GLN A 100 -18.98 9.34 -7.70
CA GLN A 100 -20.20 9.48 -6.88
C GLN A 100 -19.95 9.26 -5.37
N SER A 101 -18.91 8.49 -5.03
CA SER A 101 -18.73 7.99 -3.66
C SER A 101 -17.64 8.73 -2.88
N ILE A 102 -16.71 9.38 -3.58
CA ILE A 102 -15.54 10.02 -2.98
C ILE A 102 -15.73 11.53 -3.02
N PRO A 103 -15.60 12.25 -1.90
CA PRO A 103 -15.89 13.68 -1.82
C PRO A 103 -14.75 14.58 -2.40
N TYR A 104 -14.05 14.10 -3.39
CA TYR A 104 -12.95 14.80 -4.08
C TYR A 104 -13.02 14.56 -5.58
N PRO A 105 -12.62 15.56 -6.43
CA PRO A 105 -12.55 15.38 -7.88
C PRO A 105 -11.57 14.25 -8.26
N LEU A 106 -11.95 13.36 -9.17
CA LEU A 106 -11.09 12.23 -9.60
C LEU A 106 -9.72 12.67 -10.11
N LYS A 107 -9.63 13.84 -10.74
CA LYS A 107 -8.35 14.40 -11.20
C LYS A 107 -7.32 14.62 -10.09
N ASP A 108 -7.76 14.76 -8.83
CA ASP A 108 -6.93 15.01 -7.65
C ASP A 108 -6.65 13.73 -6.86
N LEU A 109 -7.13 12.57 -7.38
CA LEU A 109 -7.02 11.27 -6.74
C LEU A 109 -6.17 10.30 -7.55
N TYR A 110 -5.46 9.43 -6.84
CA TYR A 110 -5.12 8.10 -7.29
C TYR A 110 -6.16 7.13 -6.75
N PHE A 111 -6.68 6.25 -7.57
CA PHE A 111 -7.58 5.19 -7.13
C PHE A 111 -7.28 3.89 -7.85
N ASP A 112 -7.59 2.80 -7.19
CA ASP A 112 -7.47 1.44 -7.70
C ASP A 112 -8.53 0.58 -7.03
N TYR A 113 -8.77 -0.63 -7.54
CA TYR A 113 -9.74 -1.53 -6.98
C TYR A 113 -9.29 -2.99 -7.03
N GLN A 114 -9.75 -3.75 -6.06
CA GLN A 114 -9.55 -5.19 -6.01
C GLN A 114 -10.87 -5.94 -6.07
N ARG A 115 -10.93 -6.96 -6.93
CA ARG A 115 -12.09 -7.84 -7.07
C ARG A 115 -12.01 -9.00 -6.09
N PHE A 116 -13.15 -9.32 -5.48
CA PHE A 116 -13.31 -10.44 -4.57
C PHE A 116 -14.48 -11.29 -5.06
N TYR A 117 -14.19 -12.50 -5.45
CA TYR A 117 -15.20 -13.45 -5.89
C TYR A 117 -15.73 -14.24 -4.70
N PRO A 118 -17.05 -14.45 -4.59
CA PRO A 118 -17.61 -15.30 -3.56
C PRO A 118 -17.11 -16.74 -3.73
N ALA A 119 -16.92 -17.43 -2.60
CA ALA A 119 -16.48 -18.83 -2.60
C ALA A 119 -17.50 -19.80 -3.23
N GLN A 120 -18.77 -19.40 -3.32
CA GLN A 120 -19.85 -20.16 -3.97
C GLN A 120 -20.04 -19.66 -5.40
N GLN A 121 -19.94 -20.57 -6.37
CA GLN A 121 -19.98 -20.30 -7.82
C GLN A 121 -21.34 -19.82 -8.37
N ASN A 122 -22.40 -19.74 -7.54
CA ASN A 122 -23.77 -19.41 -7.99
C ASN A 122 -24.24 -18.01 -7.56
N GLN A 123 -23.34 -17.07 -7.33
CA GLN A 123 -23.75 -15.70 -7.07
C GLN A 123 -23.55 -14.84 -8.32
N ASP A 124 -24.63 -14.20 -8.78
CA ASP A 124 -24.63 -13.28 -9.92
C ASP A 124 -23.88 -11.97 -9.64
N ASN A 125 -23.28 -11.83 -8.46
CA ASN A 125 -22.60 -10.63 -7.99
C ASN A 125 -21.23 -10.94 -7.42
N PHE A 126 -20.30 -10.00 -7.57
CA PHE A 126 -19.00 -10.01 -6.89
C PHE A 126 -18.79 -8.71 -6.13
N LYS A 127 -17.86 -8.73 -5.18
CA LYS A 127 -17.51 -7.54 -4.41
C LYS A 127 -16.22 -6.91 -4.93
N VAL A 128 -16.21 -5.60 -4.90
CA VAL A 128 -15.03 -4.78 -5.23
C VAL A 128 -14.68 -3.93 -4.02
N LEU A 129 -13.41 -3.95 -3.62
CA LEU A 129 -12.86 -2.96 -2.70
C LEU A 129 -12.25 -1.85 -3.54
N LEU A 130 -12.92 -0.70 -3.60
CA LEU A 130 -12.39 0.54 -4.15
C LEU A 130 -11.54 1.22 -3.08
N ALA A 131 -10.36 1.67 -3.45
CA ALA A 131 -9.47 2.46 -2.61
C ALA A 131 -9.02 3.70 -3.38
N ALA A 132 -9.10 4.87 -2.76
CA ALA A 132 -8.65 6.11 -3.37
C ALA A 132 -7.95 7.01 -2.35
N CYS A 133 -6.88 7.66 -2.76
CA CYS A 133 -6.17 8.64 -1.95
C CYS A 133 -5.90 9.92 -2.73
N ARG A 134 -5.74 11.03 -2.03
CA ARG A 134 -5.33 12.29 -2.66
C ARG A 134 -3.91 12.17 -3.21
N LYS A 135 -3.70 12.69 -4.42
CA LYS A 135 -2.40 12.66 -5.10
C LYS A 135 -1.28 13.20 -4.22
N GLU A 136 -1.51 14.30 -3.53
CA GLU A 136 -0.50 14.92 -2.64
C GLU A 136 0.06 13.95 -1.58
N HIS A 137 -0.75 13.01 -1.08
CA HIS A 137 -0.30 12.06 -0.05
C HIS A 137 0.58 10.96 -0.63
N LEU A 138 0.29 10.51 -1.82
CA LEU A 138 1.08 9.47 -2.48
C LEU A 138 2.32 10.08 -3.14
N ASP A 139 2.19 11.22 -3.82
CA ASP A 139 3.30 11.93 -4.47
C ASP A 139 4.41 12.24 -3.48
N PHE A 140 4.06 12.70 -2.26
CA PHE A 140 5.05 12.92 -1.20
C PHE A 140 5.90 11.66 -0.91
N ARG A 141 5.26 10.49 -0.86
CA ARG A 141 5.96 9.20 -0.63
C ARG A 141 6.78 8.76 -1.82
N LEU A 142 6.24 8.94 -3.02
CA LEU A 142 6.93 8.64 -4.27
C LEU A 142 8.17 9.50 -4.44
N ASP A 143 8.09 10.79 -4.11
CA ASP A 143 9.22 11.70 -4.16
C ASP A 143 10.36 11.26 -3.24
N ILE A 144 10.04 10.83 -2.02
CA ILE A 144 11.04 10.30 -1.07
C ILE A 144 11.75 9.08 -1.68
N VAL A 145 10.98 8.16 -2.23
CA VAL A 145 11.49 6.90 -2.80
C VAL A 145 12.36 7.16 -4.02
N HIS A 146 11.89 7.97 -4.96
CA HIS A 146 12.64 8.31 -6.17
C HIS A 146 13.95 9.05 -5.84
N GLN A 147 13.91 10.03 -4.92
CA GLN A 147 15.12 10.74 -4.50
C GLN A 147 16.08 9.86 -3.67
N ALA A 148 15.58 8.77 -3.09
CA ALA A 148 16.41 7.75 -2.47
C ALA A 148 17.02 6.74 -3.46
N ASN A 149 16.77 6.89 -4.77
CA ASN A 149 17.14 5.98 -5.85
C ASN A 149 16.50 4.59 -5.72
N LEU A 150 15.29 4.53 -5.18
CA LEU A 150 14.45 3.34 -5.16
C LEU A 150 13.38 3.42 -6.27
N THR A 151 12.90 2.25 -6.69
CA THR A 151 11.85 2.11 -7.71
C THR A 151 10.60 1.53 -7.02
N PRO A 152 9.53 2.32 -6.87
CA PRO A 152 8.28 1.81 -6.33
C PRO A 152 7.62 0.88 -7.37
N ILE A 153 7.31 -0.35 -6.98
CA ILE A 153 6.66 -1.35 -7.84
C ILE A 153 5.19 -1.56 -7.46
N ALA A 154 4.81 -1.20 -6.26
CA ALA A 154 3.43 -1.23 -5.78
C ALA A 154 3.26 -0.30 -4.58
N VAL A 155 2.01 0.08 -4.34
CA VAL A 155 1.56 0.78 -3.14
C VAL A 155 0.43 -0.04 -2.52
N GLU A 156 0.47 -0.26 -1.22
CA GLU A 156 -0.49 -1.09 -0.52
C GLU A 156 -1.06 -0.37 0.71
N LEU A 157 -2.33 -0.59 1.02
CA LEU A 157 -2.93 -0.12 2.27
C LEU A 157 -2.27 -0.82 3.46
N SER A 158 -1.99 -0.07 4.52
CA SER A 158 -1.34 -0.63 5.72
C SER A 158 -2.11 -1.81 6.31
N SER A 159 -3.44 -1.73 6.38
CA SER A 159 -4.29 -2.83 6.86
C SER A 159 -4.19 -4.07 5.98
N GLN A 160 -4.18 -3.91 4.65
CA GLN A 160 -4.08 -5.04 3.72
C GLN A 160 -2.70 -5.71 3.80
N ALA A 161 -1.64 -4.93 3.96
CA ALA A 161 -0.29 -5.44 4.17
C ALA A 161 -0.22 -6.31 5.45
N ILE A 162 -0.84 -5.87 6.54
CA ILE A 162 -0.90 -6.63 7.81
C ILE A 162 -1.68 -7.93 7.63
N VAL A 163 -2.86 -7.88 6.99
CA VAL A 163 -3.67 -9.07 6.71
C VAL A 163 -2.90 -10.08 5.86
N ARG A 164 -2.22 -9.62 4.81
CA ARG A 164 -1.42 -10.46 3.93
C ARG A 164 -0.23 -11.09 4.67
N ALA A 165 0.47 -10.31 5.49
CA ALA A 165 1.56 -10.81 6.32
C ALA A 165 1.06 -11.88 7.30
N ASN A 166 -0.09 -11.66 7.96
CA ASN A 166 -0.67 -12.64 8.84
C ASN A 166 -0.98 -13.96 8.11
N TYR A 167 -1.61 -13.92 6.94
CA TYR A 167 -1.87 -15.13 6.16
C TYR A 167 -0.62 -15.82 5.64
N TYR A 168 0.45 -15.08 5.45
CA TYR A 168 1.72 -15.66 5.05
C TYR A 168 2.42 -16.39 6.20
N PHE A 169 2.49 -15.76 7.37
CA PHE A 169 3.19 -16.34 8.54
C PHE A 169 2.34 -17.36 9.31
N TYR A 170 1.02 -17.25 9.21
CA TYR A 170 0.06 -18.12 9.90
C TYR A 170 -1.02 -18.59 8.91
N PRO A 171 -0.68 -19.51 8.00
CA PRO A 171 -1.59 -19.94 6.93
C PRO A 171 -2.87 -20.60 7.46
N GLU A 172 -2.86 -21.15 8.68
CA GLU A 172 -4.02 -21.69 9.38
C GLU A 172 -5.10 -20.62 9.63
N ASN A 173 -4.73 -19.36 9.75
CA ASN A 173 -5.67 -18.26 9.99
C ASN A 173 -6.50 -17.90 8.76
N ARG A 174 -6.20 -18.43 7.57
CA ARG A 174 -6.96 -18.14 6.33
C ARG A 174 -8.43 -18.55 6.40
N TYR A 175 -8.74 -19.52 7.23
CA TYR A 175 -10.08 -20.09 7.36
C TYR A 175 -10.82 -19.60 8.62
N GLU A 176 -10.17 -18.82 9.46
CA GLU A 176 -10.75 -18.26 10.65
C GLU A 176 -11.09 -16.78 10.43
N ASN A 177 -12.36 -16.38 10.69
CA ASN A 177 -12.79 -14.99 10.69
C ASN A 177 -12.22 -14.25 11.92
N ARG A 178 -10.91 -14.15 12.03
CA ARG A 178 -10.26 -13.38 13.10
C ARG A 178 -10.19 -11.91 12.71
N MET A 179 -10.68 -11.06 13.59
CA MET A 179 -10.50 -9.62 13.47
C MET A 179 -9.16 -9.27 14.10
N PHE A 180 -8.29 -8.62 13.31
CA PHE A 180 -7.05 -8.04 13.84
C PHE A 180 -7.36 -6.62 14.31
N LEU A 181 -7.28 -6.38 15.60
CA LEU A 181 -7.41 -5.08 16.23
C LEU A 181 -6.05 -4.41 16.40
#